data_a3e71d663ed594f93b3bf55c5ebe8a84
#
_entry.id   a3e71d663ed594f93b3bf55c5ebe8a84
#
_cell.length_a   1.000
_cell.length_b   1.000
_cell.length_c   1.000
_cell.angle_alpha   90.00
_cell.angle_beta   90.00
_cell.angle_gamma   90.00
#
_symmetry.space_group_name_H-M   'P 1'
#
loop_
_entity.id
_entity.type
_entity.pdbx_description
1 polymer ?
#
loop_
_entity_poly.entity_id
_entity_poly.type
_entity_poly.pdbx_seq_one_letter_code
_entity_poly.pdbx_strand_id
1 'polypeptide(L)'
;MKRFFFILLLTSMFVACDKVYINGDLDGMWQLQKVECANGVYAPQDIYYSFQRHLTFVSKHYDEKLPMRYLGNLYYSGDTVIISGFRKFLEETILATPDILAGFYLYTDSTTFVIENLNDETLVMNSSYGRYTLRKW
;
A
#
# COMPACT_ATOMS: atom_id res chain seq x y z
N MET A 1 -9.52 4.21 51.15
CA MET A 1 -9.51 5.20 50.04
C MET A 1 -8.22 5.19 49.24
N LYS A 2 -7.07 4.98 49.80
CA LYS A 2 -5.79 4.94 49.04
C LYS A 2 -5.70 3.76 48.04
N ARG A 3 -6.43 2.67 48.25
CA ARG A 3 -6.42 1.51 47.37
C ARG A 3 -7.28 1.69 46.12
N PHE A 4 -8.28 2.55 46.15
CA PHE A 4 -9.13 2.86 44.99
C PHE A 4 -8.45 3.77 43.97
N PHE A 5 -7.55 4.64 44.43
CA PHE A 5 -6.77 5.54 43.55
C PHE A 5 -5.75 4.78 42.69
N PHE A 6 -5.20 3.69 43.24
CA PHE A 6 -4.22 2.86 42.54
C PHE A 6 -4.83 2.04 41.41
N ILE A 7 -6.09 1.59 41.61
CA ILE A 7 -6.82 0.83 40.57
C ILE A 7 -7.23 1.73 39.40
N LEU A 8 -7.58 2.98 39.68
CA LEU A 8 -7.93 3.95 38.63
C LEU A 8 -6.72 4.37 37.79
N LEU A 9 -5.53 4.37 38.38
CA LEU A 9 -4.29 4.71 37.65
C LEU A 9 -3.80 3.55 36.75
N LEU A 10 -4.11 2.30 37.12
CA LEU A 10 -3.74 1.13 36.31
C LEU A 10 -4.63 0.95 35.08
N THR A 11 -5.88 1.40 35.13
CA THR A 11 -6.81 1.29 33.99
C THR A 11 -6.53 2.30 32.89
N SER A 12 -5.78 3.36 33.18
CA SER A 12 -5.42 4.36 32.17
C SER A 12 -4.23 3.97 31.28
N MET A 13 -3.53 2.88 31.59
CA MET A 13 -2.38 2.42 30.78
C MET A 13 -2.74 1.51 29.60
N PHE A 14 -4.00 1.14 29.43
CA PHE A 14 -4.42 0.26 28.33
C PHE A 14 -4.97 0.99 27.10
N VAL A 15 -4.93 2.32 27.05
CA VAL A 15 -5.51 3.12 25.96
C VAL A 15 -4.43 3.63 24.98
N ALA A 16 -3.31 2.97 24.82
CA ALA A 16 -2.24 3.48 24.00
C ALA A 16 -1.71 2.47 22.99
N CYS A 17 -2.53 2.05 22.03
CA CYS A 17 -2.07 1.47 20.76
C CYS A 17 -3.18 1.50 19.71
N ASP A 18 -3.82 2.64 19.50
CA ASP A 18 -4.63 2.80 18.30
C ASP A 18 -3.67 3.04 17.12
N LYS A 19 -3.59 2.06 16.23
CA LYS A 19 -2.98 2.26 14.93
C LYS A 19 -3.73 3.40 14.24
N VAL A 20 -3.06 4.53 14.04
CA VAL A 20 -3.67 5.67 13.35
C VAL A 20 -3.72 5.36 11.86
N TYR A 21 -4.86 4.89 11.37
CA TYR A 21 -5.16 4.70 9.95
C TYR A 21 -5.65 6.03 9.36
N ILE A 22 -4.72 6.89 8.92
CA ILE A 22 -5.10 8.21 8.37
C ILE A 22 -5.79 8.11 7.01
N ASN A 23 -5.62 7.01 6.28
CA ASN A 23 -6.22 6.76 4.97
C ASN A 23 -7.42 5.81 5.04
N GLY A 24 -7.96 5.53 6.22
CA GLY A 24 -9.11 4.65 6.40
C GLY A 24 -8.86 3.24 5.86
N ASP A 25 -9.79 2.74 5.06
CA ASP A 25 -9.73 1.38 4.50
C ASP A 25 -8.59 1.17 3.51
N LEU A 26 -8.02 2.25 2.95
CA LEU A 26 -6.88 2.15 2.04
C LEU A 26 -5.61 1.67 2.74
N ASP A 27 -5.42 2.03 4.01
CA ASP A 27 -4.22 1.64 4.75
C ASP A 27 -4.11 0.13 4.89
N GLY A 28 -2.90 -0.37 4.74
CA GLY A 28 -2.55 -1.77 4.87
C GLY A 28 -1.83 -2.33 3.66
N MET A 29 -1.71 -3.64 3.62
CA MET A 29 -1.06 -4.38 2.55
C MET A 29 -2.10 -5.05 1.66
N TRP A 30 -1.92 -4.89 0.35
CA TRP A 30 -2.84 -5.35 -0.67
C TRP A 30 -2.11 -6.24 -1.67
N GLN A 31 -2.62 -7.46 -1.88
CA GLN A 31 -2.11 -8.35 -2.92
C GLN A 31 -2.75 -7.99 -4.26
N LEU A 32 -1.93 -7.77 -5.28
CA LEU A 32 -2.41 -7.53 -6.64
C LEU A 32 -2.93 -8.85 -7.22
N GLN A 33 -4.23 -8.89 -7.48
CA GLN A 33 -4.92 -10.09 -7.98
C GLN A 33 -5.03 -10.11 -9.49
N LYS A 34 -5.30 -8.94 -10.09
CA LYS A 34 -5.58 -8.84 -11.50
C LYS A 34 -5.28 -7.44 -12.02
N VAL A 35 -4.74 -7.37 -13.23
CA VAL A 35 -4.58 -6.14 -14.01
C VAL A 35 -5.22 -6.37 -15.37
N GLU A 36 -6.24 -5.59 -15.68
CA GLU A 36 -6.94 -5.59 -16.96
C GLU A 36 -6.52 -4.36 -17.76
N CYS A 37 -5.86 -4.57 -18.87
CA CYS A 37 -5.36 -3.48 -19.73
C CYS A 37 -5.59 -3.79 -21.21
N ALA A 38 -5.23 -2.85 -22.10
CA ALA A 38 -5.40 -3.01 -23.54
C ALA A 38 -4.67 -4.24 -24.10
N ASN A 39 -3.56 -4.66 -23.47
CA ASN A 39 -2.75 -5.81 -23.90
C ASN A 39 -3.26 -7.15 -23.38
N GLY A 40 -4.27 -7.17 -22.52
CA GLY A 40 -4.85 -8.38 -21.97
C GLY A 40 -5.11 -8.32 -20.48
N VAL A 41 -5.23 -9.49 -19.87
CA VAL A 41 -5.48 -9.67 -18.43
C VAL A 41 -4.31 -10.43 -17.82
N TYR A 42 -3.75 -9.87 -16.78
CA TYR A 42 -2.66 -10.47 -16.00
C TYR A 42 -3.15 -10.76 -14.58
N ALA A 43 -2.73 -11.86 -14.01
CA ALA A 43 -3.11 -12.31 -12.67
C ALA A 43 -1.87 -12.61 -11.82
N PRO A 44 -1.04 -11.60 -11.47
CA PRO A 44 0.11 -11.82 -10.60
C PRO A 44 -0.37 -12.17 -9.20
N GLN A 45 0.36 -13.05 -8.50
CA GLN A 45 0.03 -13.46 -7.14
C GLN A 45 1.15 -13.11 -6.15
N ASP A 46 2.24 -12.57 -6.66
CA ASP A 46 3.48 -12.30 -5.94
C ASP A 46 3.78 -10.80 -5.72
N ILE A 47 2.87 -9.94 -6.15
CA ILE A 47 3.01 -8.48 -6.09
C ILE A 47 2.07 -7.89 -5.04
N TYR A 48 2.61 -7.00 -4.21
CA TYR A 48 1.90 -6.35 -3.12
C TYR A 48 2.10 -4.84 -3.19
N TYR A 49 1.01 -4.11 -2.96
CA TYR A 49 1.00 -2.67 -2.74
C TYR A 49 0.62 -2.42 -1.29
N SER A 50 1.38 -1.59 -0.60
CA SER A 50 1.08 -1.23 0.79
C SER A 50 0.95 0.28 0.90
N PHE A 51 -0.03 0.73 1.66
CA PHE A 51 -0.29 2.13 1.90
C PHE A 51 -0.28 2.41 3.39
N GLN A 52 0.46 3.44 3.79
CA GLN A 52 0.53 3.86 5.18
C GLN A 52 0.91 5.34 5.26
N ARG A 53 0.05 6.16 5.85
CA ARG A 53 0.25 7.61 5.95
C ARG A 53 0.50 8.23 4.56
N HIS A 54 1.67 8.81 4.34
CA HIS A 54 2.07 9.44 3.08
C HIS A 54 3.07 8.58 2.29
N LEU A 55 3.13 7.29 2.59
CA LEU A 55 4.07 6.35 2.01
C LEU A 55 3.35 5.19 1.33
N THR A 56 3.93 4.72 0.27
CA THR A 56 3.54 3.49 -0.40
C THR A 56 4.75 2.58 -0.58
N PHE A 57 4.52 1.28 -0.44
CA PHE A 57 5.51 0.27 -0.77
C PHE A 57 4.97 -0.59 -1.89
N VAL A 58 5.82 -0.91 -2.85
CA VAL A 58 5.57 -2.00 -3.76
C VAL A 58 6.60 -3.10 -3.50
N SER A 59 6.14 -4.32 -3.43
CA SER A 59 7.00 -5.46 -3.16
C SER A 59 6.67 -6.64 -4.04
N LYS A 60 7.71 -7.40 -4.39
CA LYS A 60 7.58 -8.67 -5.08
C LYS A 60 8.18 -9.75 -4.22
N HIS A 61 7.38 -10.76 -3.89
CA HIS A 61 7.78 -11.87 -3.06
C HIS A 61 8.23 -13.03 -3.95
N TYR A 62 9.48 -13.43 -3.78
CA TYR A 62 10.01 -14.64 -4.42
C TYR A 62 10.08 -15.74 -3.37
N ASP A 63 9.83 -16.98 -3.80
CA ASP A 63 10.04 -18.13 -2.95
C ASP A 63 11.50 -18.17 -2.45
N GLU A 64 11.68 -18.36 -1.14
CA GLU A 64 12.98 -18.52 -0.46
C GLU A 64 13.94 -17.31 -0.51
N LYS A 65 13.52 -16.15 -1.02
CA LYS A 65 14.36 -14.93 -1.09
C LYS A 65 13.72 -13.78 -0.32
N LEU A 66 14.57 -12.84 0.09
CA LEU A 66 14.08 -11.56 0.63
C LEU A 66 13.24 -10.84 -0.44
N PRO A 67 12.09 -10.29 -0.06
CA PRO A 67 11.24 -9.59 -1.01
C PRO A 67 11.95 -8.35 -1.58
N MET A 68 11.80 -8.14 -2.88
CA MET A 68 12.21 -6.89 -3.51
C MET A 68 11.21 -5.79 -3.15
N ARG A 69 11.69 -4.71 -2.54
CA ARG A 69 10.85 -3.61 -2.04
C ARG A 69 11.33 -2.27 -2.54
N TYR A 70 10.35 -1.44 -2.92
CA TYR A 70 10.56 -0.03 -3.26
C TYR A 70 9.59 0.83 -2.46
N LEU A 71 10.11 1.92 -1.93
CA LEU A 71 9.36 2.90 -1.16
C LEU A 71 9.05 4.11 -2.02
N GLY A 72 7.82 4.54 -2.04
CA GLY A 72 7.38 5.75 -2.74
C GLY A 72 6.54 6.66 -1.87
N ASN A 73 6.14 7.78 -2.45
CA ASN A 73 5.25 8.74 -1.84
C ASN A 73 3.80 8.40 -2.18
N LEU A 74 2.92 8.63 -1.25
CA LEU A 74 1.47 8.47 -1.39
C LEU A 74 0.78 9.81 -1.19
N TYR A 75 -0.03 10.19 -2.15
CA TYR A 75 -1.05 11.22 -2.02
C TYR A 75 -2.43 10.58 -2.19
N TYR A 76 -3.30 10.78 -1.23
CA TYR A 76 -4.67 10.25 -1.25
C TYR A 76 -5.67 11.33 -0.86
N SER A 77 -6.60 11.60 -1.74
CA SER A 77 -7.67 12.57 -1.50
C SER A 77 -8.91 12.21 -2.30
N GLY A 78 -10.06 12.13 -1.62
CA GLY A 78 -11.31 11.68 -2.23
C GLY A 78 -11.21 10.25 -2.75
N ASP A 79 -11.35 10.07 -4.06
CA ASP A 79 -11.19 8.80 -4.76
C ASP A 79 -9.85 8.68 -5.50
N THR A 80 -8.98 9.68 -5.38
CA THR A 80 -7.72 9.76 -6.12
C THR A 80 -6.55 9.31 -5.27
N VAL A 81 -5.78 8.38 -5.78
CA VAL A 81 -4.53 7.86 -5.22
C VAL A 81 -3.39 8.16 -6.19
N ILE A 82 -2.38 8.88 -5.75
CA ILE A 82 -1.18 9.14 -6.54
C ILE A 82 0.02 8.55 -5.83
N ILE A 83 0.73 7.68 -6.53
CA ILE A 83 1.97 7.07 -6.04
C ILE A 83 3.13 7.48 -6.93
N SER A 84 4.25 7.85 -6.32
CA SER A 84 5.38 8.44 -7.05
C SER A 84 6.69 8.35 -6.29
N GLY A 85 7.78 8.63 -6.98
CA GLY A 85 9.09 8.81 -6.36
C GLY A 85 9.67 7.55 -5.73
N PHE A 86 9.51 6.40 -6.38
CA PHE A 86 9.97 5.12 -5.85
C PHE A 86 11.48 5.03 -5.81
N ARG A 87 12.00 4.54 -4.68
CA ARG A 87 13.41 4.29 -4.43
C ARG A 87 13.57 2.95 -3.71
N LYS A 88 14.72 2.35 -3.85
CA LYS A 88 14.99 1.04 -3.24
C LYS A 88 14.91 1.13 -1.72
N PHE A 89 14.20 0.19 -1.11
CA PHE A 89 14.06 0.15 0.34
C PHE A 89 15.42 -0.07 1.02
N LEU A 90 15.73 0.72 2.03
CA LEU A 90 17.01 0.80 2.76
C LEU A 90 18.20 1.36 1.95
N GLU A 91 18.03 1.65 0.66
CA GLU A 91 19.02 2.30 -0.20
C GLU A 91 18.36 3.47 -0.93
N GLU A 92 17.96 4.49 -0.19
CA GLU A 92 17.08 5.57 -0.67
C GLU A 92 17.69 6.46 -1.75
N THR A 93 19.00 6.37 -1.97
CA THR A 93 19.69 7.06 -3.08
C THR A 93 19.49 6.36 -4.43
N ILE A 94 19.02 5.11 -4.43
CA ILE A 94 18.80 4.33 -5.64
C ILE A 94 17.34 4.47 -6.06
N LEU A 95 17.11 5.25 -7.12
CA LEU A 95 15.79 5.42 -7.72
C LEU A 95 15.38 4.16 -8.48
N ALA A 96 14.08 3.84 -8.44
CA ALA A 96 13.53 2.77 -9.27
C ALA A 96 13.55 3.21 -10.74
N THR A 97 14.09 2.36 -11.59
CA THR A 97 14.08 2.56 -13.05
C THR A 97 12.72 2.20 -13.64
N PRO A 98 12.37 2.69 -14.85
CA PRO A 98 11.14 2.30 -15.53
C PRO A 98 10.98 0.78 -15.68
N ASP A 99 12.05 0.06 -15.96
CA ASP A 99 12.03 -1.41 -16.09
C ASP A 99 11.68 -2.10 -14.77
N ILE A 100 12.19 -1.58 -13.66
CA ILE A 100 11.86 -2.07 -12.32
C ILE A 100 10.39 -1.83 -12.01
N LEU A 101 9.90 -0.61 -12.25
CA LEU A 101 8.49 -0.24 -12.00
C LEU A 101 7.54 -1.06 -12.88
N ALA A 102 7.89 -1.36 -14.12
CA ALA A 102 7.12 -2.21 -15.00
C ALA A 102 6.90 -3.62 -14.42
N GLY A 103 7.86 -4.13 -13.66
CA GLY A 103 7.72 -5.38 -12.92
C GLY A 103 6.63 -5.37 -11.85
N PHE A 104 6.18 -4.18 -11.43
CA PHE A 104 5.07 -3.95 -10.50
C PHE A 104 3.81 -3.45 -11.23
N TYR A 105 3.77 -3.48 -12.54
CA TYR A 105 2.70 -2.90 -13.36
C TYR A 105 2.56 -1.37 -13.21
N LEU A 106 3.66 -0.69 -12.96
CA LEU A 106 3.77 0.75 -12.92
C LEU A 106 4.67 1.21 -14.06
N TYR A 107 4.19 2.07 -14.94
CA TYR A 107 4.86 2.39 -16.21
C TYR A 107 5.39 3.82 -16.28
N THR A 108 5.18 4.59 -15.22
CA THR A 108 5.63 5.98 -15.09
C THR A 108 6.13 6.25 -13.68
N ASP A 109 6.95 7.28 -13.49
CA ASP A 109 7.47 7.71 -12.17
C ASP A 109 6.36 8.14 -11.22
N SER A 110 5.22 8.56 -11.75
CA SER A 110 4.04 8.95 -10.99
C SER A 110 2.82 8.30 -11.65
N THR A 111 2.08 7.53 -10.86
CA THR A 111 0.85 6.87 -11.32
C THR A 111 -0.33 7.41 -10.54
N THR A 112 -1.33 7.89 -11.25
CA THR A 112 -2.61 8.33 -10.70
C THR A 112 -3.65 7.25 -10.88
N PHE A 113 -4.25 6.85 -9.76
CA PHE A 113 -5.39 5.92 -9.74
C PHE A 113 -6.64 6.63 -9.28
N VAL A 114 -7.77 6.24 -9.85
CA VAL A 114 -9.10 6.58 -9.34
C VAL A 114 -9.72 5.32 -8.75
N ILE A 115 -10.14 5.38 -7.50
CA ILE A 115 -10.76 4.26 -6.79
C ILE A 115 -12.16 4.03 -7.34
N GLU A 116 -12.41 2.82 -7.81
CA GLU A 116 -13.74 2.36 -8.23
C GLU A 116 -14.48 1.69 -7.07
N ASN A 117 -13.77 0.91 -6.27
CA ASN A 117 -14.30 0.22 -5.09
C ASN A 117 -13.24 0.11 -4.01
N LEU A 118 -13.60 0.43 -2.79
CA LEU A 118 -12.75 0.28 -1.62
C LEU A 118 -13.58 -0.15 -0.42
N ASN A 119 -13.22 -1.28 0.15
CA ASN A 119 -13.73 -1.75 1.44
C ASN A 119 -12.59 -2.42 2.22
N ASP A 120 -12.89 -3.10 3.32
CA ASP A 120 -11.89 -3.75 4.16
C ASP A 120 -11.26 -5.02 3.56
N GLU A 121 -11.78 -5.50 2.42
CA GLU A 121 -11.30 -6.73 1.76
C GLU A 121 -10.81 -6.50 0.33
N THR A 122 -11.42 -5.56 -0.39
CA THR A 122 -11.21 -5.38 -1.83
C THR A 122 -10.92 -3.92 -2.16
N LEU A 123 -9.93 -3.73 -3.02
CA LEU A 123 -9.59 -2.46 -3.65
C LEU A 123 -9.61 -2.63 -5.17
N VAL A 124 -10.43 -1.84 -5.85
CA VAL A 124 -10.42 -1.73 -7.31
C VAL A 124 -10.11 -0.29 -7.67
N MET A 125 -9.08 -0.09 -8.47
CA MET A 125 -8.65 1.23 -8.90
C MET A 125 -8.22 1.22 -10.36
N ASN A 126 -8.44 2.35 -11.02
CA ASN A 126 -8.16 2.54 -12.45
C ASN A 126 -7.05 3.57 -12.65
N SER A 127 -6.09 3.25 -13.49
CA SER A 127 -5.11 4.18 -14.02
C SER A 127 -5.29 4.34 -15.53
N SER A 128 -4.49 5.21 -16.15
CA SER A 128 -4.43 5.31 -17.62
C SER A 128 -3.99 4.00 -18.30
N TYR A 129 -3.27 3.15 -17.56
CA TYR A 129 -2.80 1.85 -18.05
C TYR A 129 -3.89 0.77 -18.02
N GLY A 130 -4.70 0.72 -16.94
CA GLY A 130 -5.70 -0.31 -16.80
C GLY A 130 -6.41 -0.32 -15.43
N ARG A 131 -7.17 -1.38 -15.22
CA ARG A 131 -7.96 -1.63 -14.02
C ARG A 131 -7.24 -2.64 -13.13
N TYR A 132 -6.98 -2.26 -11.89
CA TYR A 132 -6.26 -3.04 -10.89
C TYR A 132 -7.23 -3.53 -9.84
N THR A 133 -7.23 -4.83 -9.61
CA THR A 133 -8.01 -5.47 -8.55
C THR A 133 -7.06 -6.04 -7.51
N LEU A 134 -7.23 -5.63 -6.26
CA LEU A 134 -6.38 -6.02 -5.14
C LEU A 134 -7.23 -6.57 -3.99
N ARG A 135 -6.65 -7.47 -3.24
CA ARG A 135 -7.25 -8.06 -2.05
C ARG A 135 -6.43 -7.69 -0.81
N LYS A 136 -7.11 -7.34 0.27
CA LYS A 136 -6.45 -7.10 1.56
C LYS A 136 -5.72 -8.36 2.00
N TRP A 137 -4.48 -8.17 2.39
CA TRP A 137 -3.61 -9.24 2.85
C TRP A 137 -3.63 -9.40 4.37
#